data_04df61a9e310cd78231a0f62949f457d
#
_entry.id   04df61a9e310cd78231a0f62949f457d
#
_cell.length_a   1.000
_cell.length_b   1.000
_cell.length_c   1.000
_cell.angle_alpha   90.00
_cell.angle_beta   90.00
_cell.angle_gamma   90.00
#
_symmetry.space_group_name_H-M   'P 1'
#
loop_
_entity.id
_entity.type
_entity.pdbx_description
1 polymer ?
#
loop_
_entity_poly.entity_id
_entity_poly.type
_entity_poly.pdbx_seq_one_letter_code
_entity_poly.pdbx_strand_id
1 'polypeptide(L)'
;MSYTDVFGGNLIFPSRVSYLALTTALDVQLQWPTEQQITGMFVVADIIDVDATAPGLNIDMPDARIASTGNKVTFNNIGANAYLVRDITGGTIQTVQPGEQWVLSLTDNSTDMGAWTTFQLGASVAVASASALAGAGIKAIGVLLNQKIDSDVQGVTPFTLVDGDRATCQIYTSGAGTGNLPSAGVVGNDWFCMIRNSGSGTLNIVPP
;
A
#
# COMPACT_ATOMS: atom_id res chain seq x y z
N MET A 1 26.13 16.78 11.02
CA MET A 1 27.47 16.58 11.58
C MET A 1 28.47 16.80 10.46
N SER A 2 29.50 17.60 10.68
CA SER A 2 30.60 17.73 9.72
C SER A 2 31.71 16.78 10.17
N TYR A 3 32.23 16.02 9.23
CA TYR A 3 33.39 15.16 9.47
C TYR A 3 34.62 15.88 8.93
N THR A 4 35.64 15.99 9.73
CA THR A 4 36.94 16.49 9.28
C THR A 4 37.76 15.30 8.87
N ASP A 5 38.21 15.26 7.62
CA ASP A 5 39.14 14.27 7.16
C ASP A 5 40.41 14.32 8.00
N VAL A 6 40.76 13.18 8.59
CA VAL A 6 41.96 13.04 9.45
C VAL A 6 43.26 13.25 8.65
N PHE A 7 43.21 13.14 7.32
CA PHE A 7 44.38 13.16 6.45
C PHE A 7 44.54 14.40 5.57
N GLY A 8 43.62 15.37 5.59
CA GLY A 8 43.72 16.51 4.71
C GLY A 8 42.97 17.76 5.13
N GLY A 9 42.26 17.74 6.22
CA GLY A 9 41.52 18.89 6.73
C GLY A 9 40.31 19.33 5.86
N ASN A 10 39.91 18.52 4.92
CA ASN A 10 38.69 18.75 4.12
C ASN A 10 37.46 18.42 4.92
N LEU A 11 36.54 19.37 5.01
CA LEU A 11 35.21 19.14 5.57
C LEU A 11 34.39 18.33 4.56
N ILE A 12 34.07 17.06 4.91
CA ILE A 12 33.17 16.24 4.16
C ILE A 12 31.79 16.34 4.81
N PHE A 13 30.85 16.88 4.06
CA PHE A 13 29.44 16.84 4.42
C PHE A 13 28.81 15.66 3.66
N PRO A 14 28.46 14.55 4.33
CA PRO A 14 27.75 13.49 3.67
C PRO A 14 26.43 14.04 3.14
N SER A 15 26.16 13.80 1.86
CA SER A 15 24.88 14.17 1.28
C SER A 15 23.77 13.44 2.02
N ARG A 16 22.79 14.17 2.49
CA ARG A 16 21.60 13.57 3.11
C ARG A 16 20.60 13.08 2.10
N VAL A 17 20.63 13.64 0.91
CA VAL A 17 19.76 13.28 -0.21
C VAL A 17 20.64 13.03 -1.42
N SER A 18 20.45 11.92 -2.09
CA SER A 18 21.08 11.61 -3.36
C SER A 18 20.02 11.25 -4.41
N TYR A 19 20.37 11.52 -5.68
CA TYR A 19 19.57 11.12 -6.82
C TYR A 19 20.27 9.96 -7.54
N LEU A 20 19.54 8.89 -7.80
CA LEU A 20 20.04 7.70 -8.49
C LEU A 20 19.13 7.40 -9.69
N ALA A 21 19.67 7.61 -10.90
CA ALA A 21 19.02 7.16 -12.11
C ALA A 21 19.35 5.69 -12.35
N LEU A 22 18.35 4.80 -12.23
CA LEU A 22 18.49 3.41 -12.62
C LEU A 22 18.22 3.28 -14.12
N THR A 23 19.27 2.97 -14.86
CA THR A 23 19.21 2.73 -16.31
C THR A 23 19.29 1.23 -16.63
N THR A 24 18.91 0.86 -17.83
CA THR A 24 18.70 -0.52 -18.29
C THR A 24 19.92 -1.45 -18.27
N ALA A 25 21.05 -1.03 -17.79
CA ALA A 25 22.27 -1.79 -18.06
C ALA A 25 22.78 -2.65 -16.91
N LEU A 26 22.61 -2.28 -15.65
CA LEU A 26 23.26 -2.98 -14.54
C LEU A 26 22.55 -2.72 -13.21
N ASP A 27 22.58 -3.72 -12.35
CA ASP A 27 22.29 -3.57 -10.93
C ASP A 27 23.27 -2.55 -10.31
N VAL A 28 22.78 -1.70 -9.43
CA VAL A 28 23.59 -0.67 -8.77
C VAL A 28 23.97 -1.16 -7.38
N GLN A 29 25.29 -1.35 -7.18
CA GLN A 29 25.84 -1.63 -5.87
C GLN A 29 26.09 -0.33 -5.12
N LEU A 30 25.54 -0.21 -3.92
CA LEU A 30 25.82 0.90 -3.00
C LEU A 30 27.07 0.60 -2.15
N GLN A 31 27.68 1.66 -1.60
CA GLN A 31 28.76 1.56 -0.61
C GLN A 31 28.49 2.46 0.59
N TRP A 32 28.96 2.06 1.76
CA TRP A 32 28.84 2.89 2.96
C TRP A 32 29.79 4.11 2.88
N PRO A 33 29.41 5.27 3.48
CA PRO A 33 30.27 6.46 3.49
C PRO A 33 31.62 6.24 4.21
N THR A 34 31.69 5.21 5.05
CA THR A 34 32.89 4.86 5.85
C THR A 34 33.86 3.94 5.09
N GLU A 35 33.47 3.42 3.94
CA GLU A 35 34.31 2.57 3.11
C GLU A 35 35.23 3.39 2.23
N GLN A 36 36.33 2.77 1.77
CA GLN A 36 37.14 3.34 0.70
C GLN A 36 36.30 3.46 -0.56
N GLN A 37 36.04 4.70 -1.00
CA GLN A 37 35.18 4.94 -2.14
C GLN A 37 35.78 4.35 -3.42
N ILE A 38 35.01 3.46 -4.05
CA ILE A 38 35.31 2.87 -5.34
C ILE A 38 34.67 3.75 -6.42
N THR A 39 35.46 4.18 -7.40
CA THR A 39 34.97 4.99 -8.52
C THR A 39 33.84 4.25 -9.25
N GLY A 40 32.69 4.90 -9.39
CA GLY A 40 31.52 4.36 -10.07
C GLY A 40 30.48 3.70 -9.16
N MET A 41 30.77 3.54 -7.86
CA MET A 41 29.76 3.12 -6.88
C MET A 41 29.04 4.34 -6.28
N PHE A 42 27.78 4.17 -5.94
CA PHE A 42 26.99 5.18 -5.25
C PHE A 42 27.13 5.04 -3.74
N VAL A 43 27.34 6.17 -3.07
CA VAL A 43 27.42 6.20 -1.61
C VAL A 43 26.02 6.27 -1.02
N VAL A 44 25.75 5.45 0.00
CA VAL A 44 24.48 5.48 0.73
C VAL A 44 24.26 6.87 1.33
N ALA A 45 23.13 7.48 1.03
CA ALA A 45 22.64 8.69 1.66
C ALA A 45 21.46 8.37 2.59
N ASP A 46 21.08 9.30 3.47
CA ASP A 46 19.91 9.12 4.34
C ASP A 46 18.62 8.94 3.54
N ILE A 47 18.52 9.67 2.41
CA ILE A 47 17.42 9.60 1.45
C ILE A 47 17.99 9.43 0.05
N ILE A 48 17.47 8.45 -0.67
CA ILE A 48 17.85 8.17 -2.06
C ILE A 48 16.60 8.29 -2.93
N ASP A 49 16.56 9.34 -3.76
CA ASP A 49 15.54 9.48 -4.79
C ASP A 49 15.94 8.63 -6.00
N VAL A 50 15.16 7.62 -6.30
CA VAL A 50 15.44 6.64 -7.35
C VAL A 50 14.50 6.86 -8.53
N ASP A 51 15.08 7.12 -9.69
CA ASP A 51 14.35 7.19 -10.97
C ASP A 51 14.58 5.90 -11.76
N ALA A 52 13.69 4.92 -11.56
CA ALA A 52 13.73 3.66 -12.29
C ALA A 52 13.15 3.82 -13.70
N THR A 53 14.01 3.87 -14.70
CA THR A 53 13.63 4.10 -16.12
C THR A 53 13.13 2.86 -16.82
N ALA A 54 13.37 1.66 -16.28
CA ALA A 54 12.92 0.38 -16.81
C ALA A 54 12.50 -0.58 -15.68
N PRO A 55 11.66 -1.58 -15.95
CA PRO A 55 11.32 -2.62 -14.98
C PRO A 55 12.49 -3.58 -14.73
N GLY A 56 12.48 -4.22 -13.54
CA GLY A 56 13.42 -5.31 -13.20
C GLY A 56 14.81 -4.84 -12.79
N LEU A 57 15.01 -3.58 -12.46
CA LEU A 57 16.27 -3.05 -11.98
C LEU A 57 16.41 -3.25 -10.46
N ASN A 58 17.65 -3.36 -9.99
CA ASN A 58 17.97 -3.66 -8.60
C ASN A 58 19.00 -2.69 -8.03
N ILE A 59 18.88 -2.46 -6.73
CA ILE A 59 19.85 -1.74 -5.91
C ILE A 59 20.33 -2.70 -4.84
N ASP A 60 21.63 -2.98 -4.80
CA ASP A 60 22.25 -3.85 -3.81
C ASP A 60 22.80 -3.01 -2.66
N MET A 61 22.35 -3.31 -1.44
CA MET A 61 22.87 -2.70 -0.22
C MET A 61 24.30 -3.18 0.03
N PRO A 62 25.15 -2.34 0.67
CA PRO A 62 26.50 -2.75 1.00
C PRO A 62 26.53 -3.73 2.17
N ASP A 63 27.72 -4.29 2.47
CA ASP A 63 27.96 -5.21 3.59
C ASP A 63 27.42 -4.62 4.91
N ALA A 64 26.43 -5.29 5.48
CA ALA A 64 25.76 -4.82 6.69
C ALA A 64 26.67 -4.80 7.92
N ARG A 65 27.77 -5.61 7.94
CA ARG A 65 28.74 -5.65 9.04
C ARG A 65 29.50 -4.34 9.23
N ILE A 66 29.56 -3.52 8.18
CA ILE A 66 30.26 -2.22 8.21
C ILE A 66 29.38 -1.12 8.80
N ALA A 67 28.07 -1.31 8.80
CA ALA A 67 27.13 -0.36 9.37
C ALA A 67 26.73 -0.72 10.82
N SER A 68 26.33 0.29 11.59
CA SER A 68 25.79 0.06 12.93
C SER A 68 24.30 -0.34 12.85
N THR A 69 23.88 -1.22 13.75
CA THR A 69 22.44 -1.49 13.94
C THR A 69 21.68 -0.19 14.24
N GLY A 70 20.47 -0.07 13.73
CA GLY A 70 19.70 1.16 13.81
C GLY A 70 19.99 2.14 12.68
N ASN A 71 20.98 1.88 11.80
CA ASN A 71 21.19 2.67 10.61
C ASN A 71 19.96 2.60 9.69
N LYS A 72 19.57 3.74 9.11
CA LYS A 72 18.36 3.86 8.30
C LYS A 72 18.68 4.48 6.95
N VAL A 73 18.08 3.93 5.93
CA VAL A 73 18.13 4.45 4.56
C VAL A 73 16.71 4.56 4.04
N THR A 74 16.38 5.71 3.49
CA THR A 74 15.07 5.95 2.88
C THR A 74 15.19 5.88 1.36
N PHE A 75 14.42 5.01 0.75
CA PHE A 75 14.29 4.91 -0.71
C PHE A 75 12.98 5.53 -1.15
N ASN A 76 13.05 6.49 -2.05
CA ASN A 76 11.90 7.17 -2.64
C ASN A 76 11.87 6.85 -4.14
N ASN A 77 10.84 6.16 -4.62
CA ASN A 77 10.71 5.87 -6.04
C ASN A 77 10.00 7.02 -6.76
N ILE A 78 10.76 7.85 -7.43
CA ILE A 78 10.26 8.96 -8.26
C ILE A 78 10.12 8.58 -9.74
N GLY A 79 10.54 7.35 -10.11
CA GLY A 79 10.43 6.80 -11.45
C GLY A 79 9.08 6.15 -11.75
N ALA A 80 8.94 5.69 -12.98
CA ALA A 80 7.71 5.07 -13.48
C ALA A 80 7.66 3.55 -13.29
N ASN A 81 8.77 2.91 -12.88
CA ASN A 81 8.88 1.46 -12.76
C ASN A 81 9.24 1.05 -11.32
N ALA A 82 8.80 -0.14 -10.93
CA ALA A 82 9.24 -0.75 -9.68
C ALA A 82 10.71 -1.20 -9.78
N TYR A 83 11.39 -1.18 -8.63
CA TYR A 83 12.73 -1.75 -8.48
C TYR A 83 12.84 -2.57 -7.19
N LEU A 84 13.85 -3.40 -7.11
CA LEU A 84 14.14 -4.18 -5.91
C LEU A 84 15.31 -3.54 -5.15
N VAL A 85 15.18 -3.45 -3.83
CA VAL A 85 16.31 -3.25 -2.93
C VAL A 85 16.67 -4.62 -2.38
N ARG A 86 17.94 -5.02 -2.57
CA ARG A 86 18.47 -6.32 -2.17
C ARG A 86 19.61 -6.16 -1.17
N ASP A 87 19.91 -7.20 -0.42
CA ASP A 87 21.14 -7.28 0.35
C ASP A 87 22.34 -7.54 -0.58
N ILE A 88 23.54 -7.51 -0.01
CA ILE A 88 24.81 -7.71 -0.78
C ILE A 88 24.89 -9.09 -1.45
N THR A 89 24.11 -10.07 -1.00
CA THR A 89 24.08 -11.43 -1.57
C THR A 89 23.02 -11.59 -2.66
N GLY A 90 22.24 -10.54 -2.94
CA GLY A 90 21.14 -10.53 -3.91
C GLY A 90 19.78 -10.94 -3.33
N GLY A 91 19.67 -11.17 -2.02
CA GLY A 91 18.40 -11.43 -1.35
C GLY A 91 17.50 -10.19 -1.32
N THR A 92 16.24 -10.32 -1.70
CA THR A 92 15.31 -9.18 -1.73
C THR A 92 14.95 -8.72 -0.32
N ILE A 93 15.25 -7.46 -0.01
CA ILE A 93 14.81 -6.79 1.22
C ILE A 93 13.43 -6.17 0.98
N GLN A 94 13.27 -5.38 -0.10
CA GLN A 94 12.03 -4.67 -0.39
C GLN A 94 11.84 -4.44 -1.90
N THR A 95 10.57 -4.54 -2.35
CA THR A 95 10.15 -4.05 -3.67
C THR A 95 9.54 -2.66 -3.50
N VAL A 96 10.06 -1.67 -4.22
CA VAL A 96 9.59 -0.28 -4.13
C VAL A 96 8.82 0.07 -5.40
N GLN A 97 7.50 0.25 -5.27
CA GLN A 97 6.63 0.59 -6.39
C GLN A 97 6.76 2.09 -6.77
N PRO A 98 6.38 2.49 -7.99
CA PRO A 98 6.33 3.90 -8.39
C PRO A 98 5.57 4.75 -7.37
N GLY A 99 6.19 5.85 -6.94
CA GLY A 99 5.61 6.79 -5.98
C GLY A 99 5.66 6.31 -4.52
N GLU A 100 6.20 5.14 -4.22
CA GLU A 100 6.38 4.67 -2.85
C GLU A 100 7.66 5.21 -2.21
N GLN A 101 7.61 5.38 -0.90
CA GLN A 101 8.74 5.71 -0.07
C GLN A 101 8.86 4.70 1.07
N TRP A 102 10.04 4.09 1.18
CA TRP A 102 10.33 3.06 2.18
C TRP A 102 11.57 3.40 2.99
N VAL A 103 11.48 3.20 4.29
CA VAL A 103 12.64 3.23 5.20
C VAL A 103 13.08 1.81 5.46
N LEU A 104 14.34 1.54 5.20
CA LEU A 104 15.01 0.31 5.59
C LEU A 104 15.85 0.59 6.85
N SER A 105 15.63 -0.18 7.91
CA SER A 105 16.36 -0.08 9.17
C SER A 105 17.11 -1.37 9.41
N LEU A 106 18.43 -1.28 9.55
CA LEU A 106 19.29 -2.41 9.88
C LEU A 106 19.07 -2.81 11.33
N THR A 107 18.59 -4.02 11.58
CA THR A 107 18.30 -4.53 12.92
C THR A 107 19.36 -5.51 13.43
N ASP A 108 20.07 -6.19 12.53
CA ASP A 108 21.18 -7.08 12.86
C ASP A 108 22.26 -6.95 11.78
N ASN A 109 23.51 -6.78 12.20
CA ASN A 109 24.70 -6.68 11.37
C ASN A 109 25.70 -7.81 11.62
N SER A 110 25.27 -8.93 12.14
CA SER A 110 26.14 -10.09 12.42
C SER A 110 26.62 -10.80 11.14
N THR A 111 25.89 -10.62 10.04
CA THR A 111 26.19 -11.18 8.72
C THR A 111 26.33 -10.06 7.68
N ASP A 112 26.93 -10.37 6.54
CA ASP A 112 27.08 -9.44 5.42
C ASP A 112 25.75 -9.00 4.81
N MET A 113 24.75 -9.89 4.73
CA MET A 113 23.40 -9.56 4.30
C MET A 113 22.65 -8.71 5.32
N GLY A 114 22.94 -8.87 6.61
CA GLY A 114 22.23 -8.25 7.71
C GLY A 114 20.77 -8.69 7.85
N ALA A 115 20.08 -8.20 8.89
CA ALA A 115 18.62 -8.26 8.98
C ALA A 115 18.04 -6.85 8.89
N TRP A 116 17.03 -6.70 8.05
CA TRP A 116 16.42 -5.41 7.75
C TRP A 116 14.95 -5.40 8.09
N THR A 117 14.49 -4.35 8.76
CA THR A 117 13.06 -4.06 8.93
C THR A 117 12.68 -2.91 8.02
N THR A 118 11.57 -3.05 7.31
CA THR A 118 11.10 -2.08 6.33
C THR A 118 9.83 -1.40 6.80
N PHE A 119 9.73 -0.10 6.59
CA PHE A 119 8.56 0.72 6.90
C PHE A 119 8.20 1.57 5.70
N GLN A 120 6.95 1.50 5.26
CA GLN A 120 6.45 2.42 4.26
C GLN A 120 6.15 3.78 4.90
N LEU A 121 6.71 4.86 4.36
CA LEU A 121 6.40 6.21 4.79
C LEU A 121 5.25 6.78 3.99
N GLY A 122 4.23 7.20 4.70
CA GLY A 122 3.05 7.84 4.13
C GLY A 122 2.19 6.87 3.31
N ALA A 123 0.95 7.26 3.06
CA ALA A 123 0.32 6.86 1.82
C ALA A 123 1.06 7.67 0.74
N SER A 124 2.25 7.18 0.33
CA SER A 124 2.88 7.72 -0.86
C SER A 124 1.79 7.79 -1.91
N VAL A 125 1.87 8.71 -2.81
CA VAL A 125 0.90 9.03 -3.85
C VAL A 125 0.28 7.82 -4.60
N ALA A 126 0.31 6.62 -4.04
CA ALA A 126 -0.68 5.60 -4.25
C ALA A 126 -2.00 6.24 -3.84
N VAL A 127 -2.54 7.03 -4.75
CA VAL A 127 -3.94 7.45 -4.71
C VAL A 127 -4.67 6.18 -4.42
N ALA A 128 -5.14 6.04 -3.16
CA ALA A 128 -5.91 4.87 -2.78
C ALA A 128 -6.98 4.78 -3.86
N SER A 129 -6.88 3.77 -4.73
CA SER A 129 -7.73 3.74 -5.91
C SER A 129 -9.15 3.67 -5.39
N ALA A 130 -10.05 4.45 -5.96
CA ALA A 130 -11.44 4.43 -5.54
C ALA A 130 -11.98 2.99 -5.48
N SER A 131 -11.47 2.09 -6.34
CA SER A 131 -11.80 0.67 -6.33
C SER A 131 -11.29 -0.07 -5.09
N ALA A 132 -10.12 0.29 -4.54
CA ALA A 132 -9.59 -0.32 -3.32
C ALA A 132 -10.34 0.13 -2.05
N LEU A 133 -10.93 1.32 -2.10
CA LEU A 133 -11.73 1.89 -1.01
C LEU A 133 -13.23 1.57 -1.14
N ALA A 134 -13.64 1.01 -2.28
CA ALA A 134 -15.04 0.61 -2.49
C ALA A 134 -15.39 -0.58 -1.58
N GLY A 135 -16.59 -0.56 -1.01
CA GLY A 135 -17.06 -1.60 -0.10
C GLY A 135 -18.57 -1.44 0.15
N ALA A 136 -19.05 -1.98 1.26
CA ALA A 136 -20.44 -1.80 1.65
C ALA A 136 -20.75 -0.31 1.80
N GLY A 137 -21.75 0.16 1.07
CA GLY A 137 -22.18 1.56 1.07
C GLY A 137 -21.35 2.51 0.22
N ILE A 138 -20.22 2.08 -0.35
CA ILE A 138 -19.34 2.93 -1.17
C ILE A 138 -19.03 2.24 -2.50
N LYS A 139 -19.26 2.94 -3.60
CA LYS A 139 -18.98 2.47 -4.96
C LYS A 139 -17.94 3.34 -5.64
N ALA A 140 -16.97 2.70 -6.31
CA ALA A 140 -16.09 3.40 -7.23
C ALA A 140 -16.79 3.61 -8.59
N ILE A 141 -16.75 4.85 -9.08
CA ILE A 141 -17.16 5.21 -10.45
C ILE A 141 -15.96 5.90 -11.07
N GLY A 142 -15.17 5.15 -11.85
CA GLY A 142 -13.86 5.59 -12.31
C GLY A 142 -12.92 5.85 -11.12
N VAL A 143 -12.40 7.05 -11.00
CA VAL A 143 -11.50 7.49 -9.93
C VAL A 143 -12.21 8.11 -8.71
N LEU A 144 -13.55 8.19 -8.75
CA LEU A 144 -14.34 8.83 -7.72
C LEU A 144 -15.04 7.79 -6.84
N LEU A 145 -15.09 8.07 -5.53
CA LEU A 145 -15.96 7.35 -4.60
C LEU A 145 -17.34 7.99 -4.60
N ASN A 146 -18.35 7.15 -4.65
CA ASN A 146 -19.72 7.60 -4.58
C ASN A 146 -20.51 6.69 -3.61
N GLN A 147 -21.62 7.19 -3.12
CA GLN A 147 -22.52 6.40 -2.29
C GLN A 147 -23.15 5.29 -3.12
N LYS A 148 -23.20 4.09 -2.56
CA LYS A 148 -23.85 2.92 -3.16
C LYS A 148 -24.92 2.40 -2.22
N ILE A 149 -26.10 2.17 -2.77
CA ILE A 149 -27.10 1.35 -2.11
C ILE A 149 -27.06 0.00 -2.83
N ASP A 150 -26.68 -1.05 -2.13
CA ASP A 150 -26.76 -2.39 -2.67
C ASP A 150 -28.22 -2.78 -2.86
N SER A 151 -28.51 -3.43 -3.96
CA SER A 151 -29.86 -3.91 -4.25
C SER A 151 -29.86 -5.43 -4.34
N ASP A 152 -30.86 -6.03 -3.74
CA ASP A 152 -31.14 -7.46 -3.83
C ASP A 152 -32.52 -7.69 -4.44
N VAL A 153 -32.63 -8.67 -5.33
CA VAL A 153 -33.87 -8.95 -6.04
C VAL A 153 -34.58 -10.16 -5.43
N GLN A 154 -35.74 -9.89 -4.88
CA GLN A 154 -36.61 -10.90 -4.28
C GLN A 154 -37.61 -11.39 -5.33
N GLY A 155 -37.34 -12.55 -5.93
CA GLY A 155 -38.20 -13.20 -6.94
C GLY A 155 -39.18 -14.23 -6.40
N VAL A 156 -39.10 -14.56 -5.12
CA VAL A 156 -39.93 -15.58 -4.42
C VAL A 156 -40.62 -14.99 -3.23
N THR A 157 -41.69 -15.63 -2.81
CA THR A 157 -42.50 -15.23 -1.66
C THR A 157 -42.87 -16.48 -0.83
N PRO A 158 -42.89 -16.41 0.52
CA PRO A 158 -42.43 -15.30 1.35
C PRO A 158 -40.91 -15.19 1.35
N PHE A 159 -40.38 -13.98 1.50
CA PHE A 159 -38.96 -13.75 1.79
C PHE A 159 -38.82 -13.17 3.22
N THR A 160 -37.65 -13.37 3.82
CA THR A 160 -37.36 -12.88 5.17
C THR A 160 -36.10 -12.05 5.14
N LEU A 161 -36.21 -10.83 5.64
CA LEU A 161 -35.05 -9.93 5.78
C LEU A 161 -34.23 -10.32 7.02
N VAL A 162 -32.91 -10.19 6.90
CA VAL A 162 -31.98 -10.51 7.96
C VAL A 162 -31.06 -9.32 8.27
N ASP A 163 -30.19 -9.42 9.27
CA ASP A 163 -29.26 -8.33 9.61
C ASP A 163 -28.35 -7.93 8.46
N GLY A 164 -27.96 -8.89 7.60
CA GLY A 164 -27.15 -8.63 6.41
C GLY A 164 -27.81 -7.74 5.35
N ASP A 165 -29.13 -7.56 5.41
CA ASP A 165 -29.89 -6.66 4.50
C ASP A 165 -29.87 -5.19 4.95
N ARG A 166 -29.07 -4.86 5.95
CA ARG A 166 -28.88 -3.49 6.46
C ARG A 166 -28.43 -2.55 5.34
N ALA A 167 -29.08 -1.41 5.23
CA ALA A 167 -28.80 -0.36 4.25
C ALA A 167 -28.90 -0.81 2.77
N THR A 168 -29.63 -1.89 2.49
CA THR A 168 -29.87 -2.39 1.13
C THR A 168 -31.23 -1.94 0.58
N CYS A 169 -31.41 -2.05 -0.74
CA CYS A 169 -32.71 -1.89 -1.40
C CYS A 169 -33.20 -3.27 -1.87
N GLN A 170 -34.23 -3.78 -1.22
CA GLN A 170 -34.86 -5.03 -1.59
C GLN A 170 -35.89 -4.77 -2.69
N ILE A 171 -35.69 -5.33 -3.86
CA ILE A 171 -36.53 -5.15 -5.03
C ILE A 171 -37.41 -6.39 -5.23
N TYR A 172 -38.68 -6.30 -4.88
CA TYR A 172 -39.63 -7.38 -5.13
C TYR A 172 -40.18 -7.32 -6.56
N THR A 173 -40.06 -8.44 -7.31
CA THR A 173 -40.38 -8.46 -8.75
C THR A 173 -41.49 -9.44 -9.13
N SER A 174 -42.09 -10.16 -8.17
CA SER A 174 -43.11 -11.18 -8.45
C SER A 174 -44.53 -10.65 -8.33
N GLY A 175 -45.52 -11.54 -8.28
CA GLY A 175 -46.94 -11.25 -8.09
C GLY A 175 -47.28 -10.76 -6.66
N ALA A 176 -48.43 -11.19 -6.13
CA ALA A 176 -48.72 -10.92 -4.72
C ALA A 176 -47.79 -11.71 -3.80
N GLY A 177 -47.31 -11.06 -2.73
CA GLY A 177 -46.35 -11.68 -1.87
C GLY A 177 -46.25 -11.10 -0.45
N THR A 178 -45.38 -11.70 0.34
CA THR A 178 -45.08 -11.32 1.72
C THR A 178 -43.59 -11.18 1.96
N GLY A 179 -43.19 -10.07 2.58
CA GLY A 179 -41.83 -9.84 3.09
C GLY A 179 -41.89 -9.74 4.62
N ASN A 180 -41.15 -10.57 5.33
CA ASN A 180 -41.07 -10.59 6.77
C ASN A 180 -39.91 -9.72 7.25
N LEU A 181 -40.16 -8.83 8.18
CA LEU A 181 -39.13 -8.01 8.83
C LEU A 181 -38.39 -8.83 9.89
N PRO A 182 -37.11 -8.56 10.13
CA PRO A 182 -36.38 -9.16 11.22
C PRO A 182 -36.80 -8.61 12.57
N SER A 183 -36.58 -9.39 13.63
CA SER A 183 -36.85 -8.93 15.01
C SER A 183 -35.85 -7.83 15.38
N ALA A 184 -36.34 -6.75 16.00
CA ALA A 184 -35.51 -5.64 16.47
C ALA A 184 -34.42 -6.08 17.45
N GLY A 185 -34.67 -7.12 18.23
CA GLY A 185 -33.66 -7.70 19.13
C GLY A 185 -32.48 -8.39 18.41
N VAL A 186 -32.67 -8.76 17.15
CA VAL A 186 -31.60 -9.41 16.33
C VAL A 186 -30.79 -8.38 15.57
N VAL A 187 -31.44 -7.36 15.03
CA VAL A 187 -30.79 -6.41 14.10
C VAL A 187 -30.27 -5.13 14.76
N GLY A 188 -30.65 -4.83 16.00
CA GLY A 188 -30.22 -3.64 16.73
C GLY A 188 -30.85 -2.33 16.26
N ASN A 189 -30.42 -1.20 16.85
CA ASN A 189 -31.14 0.08 16.78
C ASN A 189 -31.03 0.80 15.42
N ASP A 190 -29.90 0.68 14.72
CA ASP A 190 -29.63 1.46 13.50
C ASP A 190 -29.90 0.68 12.22
N TRP A 191 -30.69 -0.39 12.30
CA TRP A 191 -31.03 -1.19 11.14
C TRP A 191 -32.14 -0.52 10.33
N PHE A 192 -31.89 -0.42 9.03
CA PHE A 192 -32.89 0.01 8.06
C PHE A 192 -32.66 -0.69 6.72
N CYS A 193 -33.71 -0.85 5.96
CA CYS A 193 -33.64 -1.22 4.55
C CYS A 193 -34.68 -0.43 3.75
N MET A 194 -34.51 -0.35 2.45
CA MET A 194 -35.51 0.15 1.52
C MET A 194 -36.19 -1.03 0.84
N ILE A 195 -37.51 -0.93 0.68
CA ILE A 195 -38.26 -1.96 -0.03
C ILE A 195 -38.97 -1.29 -1.21
N ARG A 196 -38.70 -1.83 -2.41
CA ARG A 196 -39.31 -1.42 -3.66
C ARG A 196 -40.12 -2.58 -4.23
N ASN A 197 -41.44 -2.38 -4.34
CA ASN A 197 -42.27 -3.30 -5.10
C ASN A 197 -42.24 -2.91 -6.59
N SER A 198 -41.59 -3.74 -7.41
CA SER A 198 -41.53 -3.64 -8.87
C SER A 198 -42.33 -4.76 -9.54
N GLY A 199 -42.99 -5.60 -8.76
CA GLY A 199 -43.85 -6.67 -9.24
C GLY A 199 -45.28 -6.15 -9.60
N SER A 200 -46.09 -7.04 -10.17
CA SER A 200 -47.44 -6.73 -10.60
C SER A 200 -48.51 -6.88 -9.50
N GLY A 201 -48.15 -7.42 -8.34
CA GLY A 201 -49.06 -7.72 -7.27
C GLY A 201 -48.78 -6.92 -5.99
N THR A 202 -49.66 -7.08 -4.98
CA THR A 202 -49.48 -6.46 -3.68
C THR A 202 -48.39 -7.18 -2.89
N LEU A 203 -47.44 -6.40 -2.34
CA LEU A 203 -46.46 -6.88 -1.38
C LEU A 203 -46.86 -6.49 0.02
N ASN A 204 -47.11 -7.47 0.87
CA ASN A 204 -47.42 -7.27 2.29
C ASN A 204 -46.13 -7.33 3.10
N ILE A 205 -45.83 -6.32 3.88
CA ILE A 205 -44.71 -6.31 4.82
C ILE A 205 -45.25 -6.68 6.20
N VAL A 206 -44.70 -7.75 6.76
CA VAL A 206 -45.15 -8.33 8.03
C VAL A 206 -44.09 -8.10 9.09
N PRO A 207 -44.42 -7.49 10.24
CA PRO A 207 -43.48 -7.43 11.37
C PRO A 207 -43.22 -8.84 11.91
N PRO A 208 -42.12 -9.00 12.70
CA PRO A 208 -41.77 -10.27 13.31
C PRO A 208 -42.75 -10.74 14.36
#